data_33b650e35245f7a3ac4625b821ce5546
#
_entry.id   33b650e35245f7a3ac4625b821ce5546
#
_cell.length_a   1.000
_cell.length_b   1.000
_cell.length_c   1.000
_cell.angle_alpha   90.00
_cell.angle_beta   90.00
_cell.angle_gamma   90.00
#
_symmetry.space_group_name_H-M   'P 1'
#
loop_
_entity.id
_entity.type
_entity.pdbx_description
1 polymer ?
#
loop_
_entity_poly.entity_id
_entity_poly.type
_entity_poly.pdbx_seq_one_letter_code
_entity_poly.pdbx_strand_id
1 'polypeptide(L)'
;MAIIACSGNSDNGTKGAKLGASTDELKLSGDKTVYGLACDGCTDSVVLLLPNDGSDPIRFNVIEATRRGKIMGQLKVGDWIGVVTNKEDSTVADMVIDLDQLKGIWCYIVMPKLKDYEQMSPRLQKRIMKDMPDSIKKTYLIPREYGFWMKRQWSCMSVGYVREQTSLEEESPVVYPPLGYFTAWHIWNGYLVITAGTPKMGKDNKLEVTDLVNDTCTIDYFKGDSLVLTSNGVTRSYYRKNNIEDINKKAKAIASMQ
;
A
#
# COMPACT_ATOMS: atom_id res chain seq x y z
N MET A 1 69.37 -19.12 -8.11
CA MET A 1 68.63 -17.87 -7.92
C MET A 1 67.19 -18.09 -8.32
N ALA A 2 66.34 -18.31 -7.38
CA ALA A 2 64.90 -18.52 -7.63
C ALA A 2 64.16 -17.24 -7.23
N ILE A 3 63.42 -16.66 -8.16
CA ILE A 3 62.57 -15.50 -7.93
C ILE A 3 61.13 -16.03 -7.67
N ILE A 4 60.70 -15.84 -6.43
CA ILE A 4 59.32 -16.15 -6.00
C ILE A 4 58.48 -14.89 -6.26
N ALA A 5 57.55 -15.01 -7.21
CA ALA A 5 56.52 -13.99 -7.42
C ALA A 5 55.32 -14.29 -6.52
N CYS A 6 55.08 -13.46 -5.51
CA CYS A 6 53.86 -13.46 -4.76
C CYS A 6 52.77 -12.74 -5.56
N SER A 7 51.78 -13.46 -6.05
CA SER A 7 50.56 -12.87 -6.55
C SER A 7 49.57 -12.69 -5.39
N GLY A 8 49.45 -11.47 -4.95
CA GLY A 8 48.37 -11.09 -4.02
C GLY A 8 47.07 -10.96 -4.72
N ASN A 9 46.19 -11.90 -4.45
CA ASN A 9 44.78 -11.85 -4.90
C ASN A 9 43.99 -11.08 -3.85
N SER A 10 43.79 -9.79 -4.06
CA SER A 10 42.84 -8.99 -3.28
C SER A 10 41.53 -8.93 -4.03
N ASP A 11 40.73 -9.98 -3.89
CA ASP A 11 39.32 -9.96 -4.25
C ASP A 11 38.51 -9.11 -3.23
N ASN A 12 38.56 -7.81 -3.40
CA ASN A 12 37.55 -6.92 -2.89
C ASN A 12 36.38 -6.89 -3.89
N GLY A 13 35.64 -7.98 -3.94
CA GLY A 13 34.37 -8.05 -4.62
C GLY A 13 33.35 -7.19 -3.91
N THR A 14 33.30 -5.92 -4.27
CA THR A 14 32.11 -5.09 -4.09
C THR A 14 30.99 -5.81 -4.84
N LYS A 15 30.14 -6.55 -4.13
CA LYS A 15 28.88 -7.07 -4.68
C LYS A 15 28.06 -5.85 -5.10
N GLY A 16 28.23 -5.41 -6.33
CA GLY A 16 27.33 -4.51 -6.99
C GLY A 16 25.92 -5.09 -6.84
N ALA A 17 25.03 -4.30 -6.29
CA ALA A 17 23.61 -4.60 -6.27
C ALA A 17 23.23 -4.98 -7.71
N LYS A 18 22.78 -6.21 -7.94
CA LYS A 18 22.20 -6.62 -9.22
C LYS A 18 21.02 -5.70 -9.50
N LEU A 19 21.24 -4.73 -10.37
CA LEU A 19 20.16 -3.97 -11.00
C LEU A 19 19.43 -4.98 -11.87
N GLY A 20 18.26 -5.46 -11.44
CA GLY A 20 17.43 -6.38 -12.19
C GLY A 20 17.16 -7.72 -11.50
N ALA A 21 16.77 -7.71 -10.22
CA ALA A 21 15.96 -8.82 -9.73
C ALA A 21 14.68 -8.83 -10.58
N SER A 22 14.43 -9.94 -11.31
CA SER A 22 13.18 -10.07 -12.04
C SER A 22 12.03 -9.92 -11.04
N THR A 23 10.96 -9.26 -11.43
CA THR A 23 9.77 -9.10 -10.56
C THR A 23 9.21 -10.44 -10.11
N ASP A 24 9.55 -11.52 -10.79
CA ASP A 24 9.18 -12.90 -10.43
C ASP A 24 9.93 -13.44 -9.20
N GLU A 25 11.15 -12.97 -8.92
CA GLU A 25 11.88 -13.35 -7.70
C GLU A 25 11.25 -12.75 -6.41
N LEU A 26 10.38 -11.75 -6.56
CA LEU A 26 9.70 -11.08 -5.46
C LEU A 26 8.23 -11.48 -5.31
N LYS A 27 7.78 -12.51 -6.05
CA LYS A 27 6.41 -13.04 -5.90
C LYS A 27 6.21 -13.72 -4.55
N LEU A 28 5.01 -13.56 -3.99
CA LEU A 28 4.61 -14.37 -2.85
C LEU A 28 4.41 -15.83 -3.27
N SER A 29 4.73 -16.74 -2.36
CA SER A 29 4.55 -18.17 -2.61
C SER A 29 3.10 -18.49 -2.99
N GLY A 30 2.92 -19.24 -4.09
CA GLY A 30 1.61 -19.63 -4.63
C GLY A 30 0.90 -18.55 -5.45
N ASP A 31 1.54 -17.41 -5.70
CA ASP A 31 1.01 -16.42 -6.63
C ASP A 31 1.12 -16.91 -8.09
N LYS A 32 0.00 -16.97 -8.78
CA LYS A 32 -0.12 -17.36 -10.19
C LYS A 32 -0.28 -16.16 -11.13
N THR A 33 -0.24 -14.94 -10.59
CA THR A 33 -0.33 -13.72 -11.40
C THR A 33 0.86 -13.64 -12.37
N VAL A 34 0.57 -13.36 -13.63
CA VAL A 34 1.58 -13.13 -14.68
C VAL A 34 1.87 -11.63 -14.73
N TYR A 35 3.14 -11.25 -14.53
CA TYR A 35 3.56 -9.85 -14.53
C TYR A 35 4.31 -9.51 -15.80
N GLY A 36 4.09 -8.29 -16.30
CA GLY A 36 4.76 -7.78 -17.48
C GLY A 36 4.33 -6.38 -17.84
N LEU A 37 4.67 -5.95 -19.04
CA LEU A 37 4.29 -4.66 -19.58
C LEU A 37 3.10 -4.81 -20.53
N ALA A 38 2.16 -3.89 -20.44
CA ALA A 38 1.06 -3.82 -21.41
C ALA A 38 1.60 -3.41 -22.78
N CYS A 39 1.33 -4.20 -23.81
CA CYS A 39 1.71 -3.91 -25.18
C CYS A 39 0.65 -3.08 -25.90
N ASP A 40 1.00 -2.56 -27.05
CA ASP A 40 0.03 -2.00 -27.99
C ASP A 40 -0.95 -3.07 -28.47
N GLY A 41 -2.20 -2.68 -28.75
CA GLY A 41 -3.27 -3.58 -29.14
C GLY A 41 -4.11 -4.15 -27.98
N CYS A 42 -3.93 -3.68 -26.75
CA CYS A 42 -4.88 -3.95 -25.67
C CYS A 42 -6.23 -3.32 -25.95
N THR A 43 -7.30 -4.11 -25.78
CA THR A 43 -8.71 -3.72 -25.99
C THR A 43 -9.57 -4.25 -24.85
N ASP A 44 -10.88 -3.96 -24.87
CA ASP A 44 -11.85 -4.53 -23.91
C ASP A 44 -12.02 -6.07 -24.03
N SER A 45 -11.45 -6.67 -25.06
CA SER A 45 -11.55 -8.13 -25.32
C SER A 45 -10.21 -8.86 -25.19
N VAL A 46 -9.11 -8.14 -25.33
CA VAL A 46 -7.76 -8.72 -25.40
C VAL A 46 -6.76 -7.86 -24.65
N VAL A 47 -5.91 -8.48 -23.86
CA VAL A 47 -4.71 -7.86 -23.28
C VAL A 47 -3.48 -8.57 -23.83
N LEU A 48 -2.54 -7.80 -24.35
CA LEU A 48 -1.21 -8.26 -24.76
C LEU A 48 -0.21 -7.85 -23.68
N LEU A 49 0.45 -8.84 -23.09
CA LEU A 49 1.42 -8.65 -22.01
C LEU A 49 2.80 -9.13 -22.48
N LEU A 50 3.81 -8.27 -22.39
CA LEU A 50 5.22 -8.62 -22.55
C LEU A 50 5.77 -9.04 -21.19
N PRO A 51 6.10 -10.34 -21.00
CA PRO A 51 6.61 -10.82 -19.71
C PRO A 51 7.95 -10.21 -19.34
N ASN A 52 8.24 -10.13 -18.05
CA ASN A 52 9.48 -9.53 -17.54
C ASN A 52 10.74 -10.35 -17.84
N ASP A 53 10.59 -11.63 -18.20
CA ASP A 53 11.69 -12.52 -18.56
C ASP A 53 12.18 -12.34 -20.01
N GLY A 54 11.50 -11.47 -20.78
CA GLY A 54 11.83 -11.17 -22.17
C GLY A 54 11.33 -12.23 -23.16
N SER A 55 10.43 -13.13 -22.74
CA SER A 55 9.75 -14.05 -23.65
C SER A 55 8.77 -13.31 -24.56
N ASP A 56 8.24 -14.01 -25.57
CA ASP A 56 7.28 -13.44 -26.51
C ASP A 56 6.02 -12.92 -25.81
N PRO A 57 5.38 -11.87 -26.36
CA PRO A 57 4.15 -11.33 -25.80
C PRO A 57 3.04 -12.38 -25.70
N ILE A 58 2.41 -12.45 -24.56
CA ILE A 58 1.30 -13.36 -24.26
C ILE A 58 -0.02 -12.62 -24.51
N ARG A 59 -0.93 -13.29 -25.20
CA ARG A 59 -2.28 -12.77 -25.47
C ARG A 59 -3.28 -13.40 -24.51
N PHE A 60 -4.00 -12.56 -23.77
CA PHE A 60 -5.09 -12.99 -22.88
C PHE A 60 -6.45 -12.53 -23.38
N ASN A 61 -7.43 -13.42 -23.31
CA ASN A 61 -8.83 -13.06 -23.48
C ASN A 61 -9.34 -12.44 -22.17
N VAL A 62 -9.85 -11.21 -22.23
CA VAL A 62 -10.34 -10.45 -21.06
C VAL A 62 -11.82 -10.12 -21.10
N ILE A 63 -12.60 -10.72 -22.04
CA ILE A 63 -14.02 -10.39 -22.23
C ILE A 63 -14.79 -10.53 -20.92
N GLU A 64 -14.64 -11.65 -20.22
CA GLU A 64 -15.36 -11.88 -18.96
C GLU A 64 -14.86 -10.98 -17.83
N ALA A 65 -13.53 -10.74 -17.75
CA ALA A 65 -12.96 -9.79 -16.80
C ALA A 65 -13.52 -8.37 -17.03
N THR A 66 -13.62 -7.94 -18.28
CA THR A 66 -14.20 -6.63 -18.65
C THR A 66 -15.69 -6.56 -18.26
N ARG A 67 -16.49 -7.57 -18.59
CA ARG A 67 -17.91 -7.61 -18.22
C ARG A 67 -18.15 -7.55 -16.71
N ARG A 68 -17.27 -8.18 -15.93
CA ARG A 68 -17.35 -8.21 -14.47
C ARG A 68 -16.69 -6.99 -13.79
N GLY A 69 -16.17 -6.02 -14.58
CA GLY A 69 -15.45 -4.87 -14.05
C GLY A 69 -14.16 -5.25 -13.34
N LYS A 70 -13.48 -6.32 -13.78
CA LYS A 70 -12.22 -6.83 -13.21
C LYS A 70 -10.98 -6.36 -13.98
N ILE A 71 -11.13 -5.36 -14.83
CA ILE A 71 -10.01 -4.58 -15.37
C ILE A 71 -9.78 -3.42 -14.41
N MET A 72 -8.77 -3.55 -13.56
CA MET A 72 -8.46 -2.62 -12.49
C MET A 72 -7.44 -1.58 -12.94
N GLY A 73 -7.87 -0.33 -13.08
CA GLY A 73 -7.10 0.77 -13.64
C GLY A 73 -7.44 1.05 -15.10
N GLN A 74 -6.59 1.83 -15.75
CA GLN A 74 -6.71 2.19 -17.16
C GLN A 74 -5.40 1.85 -17.88
N LEU A 75 -5.38 0.71 -18.55
CA LEU A 75 -4.19 0.18 -19.19
C LEU A 75 -3.66 1.15 -20.27
N LYS A 76 -2.38 1.46 -20.20
CA LYS A 76 -1.64 2.21 -21.23
C LYS A 76 -0.45 1.38 -21.67
N VAL A 77 -0.01 1.59 -22.90
CA VAL A 77 1.17 0.91 -23.45
C VAL A 77 2.39 1.23 -22.57
N GLY A 78 3.09 0.20 -22.15
CA GLY A 78 4.25 0.29 -21.26
C GLY A 78 3.94 0.30 -19.77
N ASP A 79 2.66 0.31 -19.36
CA ASP A 79 2.30 0.18 -17.94
C ASP A 79 2.67 -1.22 -17.44
N TRP A 80 3.19 -1.28 -16.23
CA TRP A 80 3.41 -2.53 -15.52
C TRP A 80 2.09 -3.08 -15.03
N ILE A 81 1.73 -4.27 -15.50
CA ILE A 81 0.45 -4.91 -15.21
C ILE A 81 0.62 -6.31 -14.63
N GLY A 82 -0.39 -6.74 -13.89
CA GLY A 82 -0.55 -8.11 -13.44
C GLY A 82 -1.81 -8.73 -14.02
N VAL A 83 -1.67 -9.92 -14.62
CA VAL A 83 -2.79 -10.69 -15.16
C VAL A 83 -3.01 -11.92 -14.29
N VAL A 84 -4.19 -12.02 -13.69
CA VAL A 84 -4.64 -13.21 -12.97
C VAL A 84 -5.30 -14.14 -13.95
N THR A 85 -4.66 -15.28 -14.22
CA THR A 85 -5.14 -16.25 -15.19
C THR A 85 -6.25 -17.13 -14.62
N ASN A 86 -7.17 -17.53 -15.48
CA ASN A 86 -8.19 -18.50 -15.12
C ASN A 86 -7.55 -19.87 -14.79
N LYS A 87 -8.18 -20.62 -13.89
CA LYS A 87 -7.65 -21.92 -13.43
C LYS A 87 -7.76 -23.03 -14.48
N GLU A 88 -8.78 -22.95 -15.34
CA GLU A 88 -9.08 -23.97 -16.34
C GLU A 88 -8.43 -23.65 -17.69
N ASP A 89 -8.32 -22.35 -18.03
CA ASP A 89 -7.74 -21.87 -19.27
C ASP A 89 -6.77 -20.72 -19.00
N SER A 90 -5.48 -21.00 -19.11
CA SER A 90 -4.42 -20.00 -18.87
C SER A 90 -4.37 -18.88 -19.92
N THR A 91 -5.10 -19.00 -21.03
CA THR A 91 -5.22 -17.94 -22.04
C THR A 91 -6.33 -16.95 -21.72
N VAL A 92 -7.16 -17.23 -20.72
CA VAL A 92 -8.23 -16.36 -20.21
C VAL A 92 -7.75 -15.67 -18.93
N ALA A 93 -8.02 -14.37 -18.84
CA ALA A 93 -7.75 -13.62 -17.61
C ALA A 93 -9.05 -13.44 -16.80
N ASP A 94 -8.99 -13.77 -15.51
CA ASP A 94 -10.05 -13.49 -14.55
C ASP A 94 -10.00 -12.04 -14.05
N MET A 95 -8.79 -11.45 -14.01
CA MET A 95 -8.57 -10.06 -13.61
C MET A 95 -7.30 -9.51 -14.25
N VAL A 96 -7.30 -8.22 -14.55
CA VAL A 96 -6.10 -7.47 -14.94
C VAL A 96 -5.96 -6.26 -14.02
N ILE A 97 -4.76 -6.01 -13.53
CA ILE A 97 -4.47 -4.93 -12.58
C ILE A 97 -3.35 -4.07 -13.14
N ASP A 98 -3.61 -2.77 -13.28
CA ASP A 98 -2.60 -1.78 -13.60
C ASP A 98 -1.80 -1.44 -12.33
N LEU A 99 -0.60 -1.99 -12.23
CA LEU A 99 0.26 -1.82 -11.07
C LEU A 99 0.96 -0.47 -11.05
N ASP A 100 1.17 0.14 -12.23
CA ASP A 100 1.73 1.49 -12.31
C ASP A 100 0.76 2.53 -11.78
N GLN A 101 -0.52 2.38 -12.06
CA GLN A 101 -1.54 3.23 -11.48
C GLN A 101 -1.86 2.86 -10.02
N LEU A 102 -1.77 1.59 -9.63
CA LEU A 102 -2.01 1.18 -8.25
C LEU A 102 -0.95 1.76 -7.30
N LYS A 103 0.29 1.91 -7.75
CA LYS A 103 1.33 2.63 -6.98
C LYS A 103 0.89 4.06 -6.69
N GLY A 104 1.35 4.59 -5.58
CA GLY A 104 1.07 5.96 -5.15
C GLY A 104 0.60 6.03 -3.71
N ILE A 105 0.18 7.22 -3.31
CA ILE A 105 -0.25 7.52 -1.96
C ILE A 105 -1.78 7.42 -1.90
N TRP A 106 -2.27 6.54 -1.05
CA TRP A 106 -3.68 6.28 -0.84
C TRP A 106 -4.08 6.60 0.58
N CYS A 107 -5.06 7.49 0.75
CA CYS A 107 -5.50 7.98 2.05
C CYS A 107 -6.99 7.76 2.27
N TYR A 108 -7.38 7.60 3.53
CA TYR A 108 -8.76 7.62 4.00
C TYR A 108 -8.86 8.52 5.23
N ILE A 109 -10.07 9.03 5.51
CA ILE A 109 -10.29 9.92 6.65
C ILE A 109 -10.57 9.11 7.91
N VAL A 110 -9.90 9.47 8.98
CA VAL A 110 -10.04 8.92 10.32
C VAL A 110 -10.53 10.01 11.26
N MET A 111 -11.63 9.71 11.94
CA MET A 111 -12.14 10.57 13.01
C MET A 111 -11.59 10.12 14.37
N PRO A 112 -11.19 11.04 15.24
CA PRO A 112 -10.82 10.67 16.60
C PRO A 112 -12.05 10.21 17.39
N LYS A 113 -11.80 9.37 18.39
CA LYS A 113 -12.80 8.97 19.39
C LYS A 113 -12.50 9.68 20.71
N LEU A 114 -13.52 9.95 21.53
CA LEU A 114 -13.29 10.38 22.91
C LEU A 114 -12.57 9.27 23.68
N LYS A 115 -11.68 9.65 24.60
CA LYS A 115 -11.10 8.68 25.55
C LYS A 115 -12.25 7.99 26.29
N ASP A 116 -12.12 6.71 26.55
CA ASP A 116 -13.11 5.88 27.23
C ASP A 116 -14.51 5.79 26.56
N TYR A 117 -14.60 6.29 25.29
CA TYR A 117 -15.87 6.31 24.56
C TYR A 117 -16.53 4.92 24.47
N GLU A 118 -15.76 3.86 24.32
CA GLU A 118 -16.26 2.49 24.20
C GLU A 118 -16.84 1.97 25.54
N GLN A 119 -16.43 2.54 26.66
CA GLN A 119 -16.92 2.22 27.99
C GLN A 119 -18.19 3.01 28.36
N MET A 120 -18.51 4.05 27.58
CA MET A 120 -19.66 4.91 27.82
C MET A 120 -20.94 4.31 27.24
N SER A 121 -22.07 4.50 27.93
CA SER A 121 -23.36 4.13 27.36
C SER A 121 -23.70 4.98 26.11
N PRO A 122 -24.45 4.44 25.11
CA PRO A 122 -24.83 5.20 23.92
C PRO A 122 -25.55 6.52 24.18
N ARG A 123 -26.32 6.59 25.29
CA ARG A 123 -26.98 7.83 25.71
C ARG A 123 -25.99 8.87 26.19
N LEU A 124 -24.97 8.46 26.96
CA LEU A 124 -23.92 9.33 27.45
C LEU A 124 -23.05 9.86 26.29
N GLN A 125 -22.70 8.97 25.38
CA GLN A 125 -21.95 9.34 24.15
C GLN A 125 -22.66 10.45 23.37
N LYS A 126 -23.96 10.28 23.09
CA LYS A 126 -24.76 11.29 22.39
C LYS A 126 -24.85 12.61 23.16
N ARG A 127 -25.00 12.53 24.49
CA ARG A 127 -25.10 13.72 25.36
C ARG A 127 -23.79 14.51 25.34
N ILE A 128 -22.65 13.86 25.57
CA ILE A 128 -21.33 14.49 25.53
C ILE A 128 -21.08 15.16 24.18
N MET A 129 -21.36 14.47 23.06
CA MET A 129 -21.17 15.03 21.73
C MET A 129 -22.09 16.22 21.45
N LYS A 130 -23.32 16.22 21.99
CA LYS A 130 -24.27 17.33 21.84
C LYS A 130 -23.86 18.52 22.67
N ASP A 131 -23.47 18.29 23.93
CA ASP A 131 -23.20 19.34 24.90
C ASP A 131 -21.75 19.88 24.83
N MET A 132 -20.89 19.25 24.00
CA MET A 132 -19.51 19.67 23.80
C MET A 132 -19.48 21.06 23.11
N PRO A 133 -18.76 22.04 23.66
CA PRO A 133 -18.59 23.36 23.05
C PRO A 133 -17.94 23.28 21.67
N ASP A 134 -18.34 24.12 20.74
CA ASP A 134 -17.81 24.12 19.37
C ASP A 134 -16.31 24.45 19.31
N SER A 135 -15.79 25.21 20.26
CA SER A 135 -14.35 25.45 20.41
C SER A 135 -13.59 24.15 20.65
N ILE A 136 -14.08 23.32 21.57
CA ILE A 136 -13.48 22.00 21.86
C ILE A 136 -13.58 21.06 20.66
N LYS A 137 -14.75 21.02 19.98
CA LYS A 137 -14.90 20.22 18.74
C LYS A 137 -13.89 20.63 17.68
N LYS A 138 -13.69 21.93 17.46
CA LYS A 138 -12.74 22.46 16.47
C LYS A 138 -11.29 22.19 16.83
N THR A 139 -10.96 22.08 18.11
CA THR A 139 -9.59 21.84 18.59
C THR A 139 -9.25 20.37 18.60
N TYR A 140 -10.15 19.49 19.05
CA TYR A 140 -9.85 18.09 19.30
C TYR A 140 -10.46 17.12 18.28
N LEU A 141 -11.64 17.41 17.72
CA LEU A 141 -12.28 16.51 16.74
C LEU A 141 -11.83 16.80 15.32
N ILE A 142 -10.52 16.85 15.10
CA ILE A 142 -9.93 17.13 13.80
C ILE A 142 -9.79 15.82 13.03
N PRO A 143 -10.40 15.67 11.84
CA PRO A 143 -10.19 14.50 11.02
C PRO A 143 -8.73 14.43 10.57
N ARG A 144 -8.16 13.21 10.60
CA ARG A 144 -6.83 12.92 10.07
C ARG A 144 -6.93 12.04 8.84
N GLU A 145 -5.96 12.17 7.97
CA GLU A 145 -5.77 11.32 6.80
C GLU A 145 -4.75 10.25 7.15
N TYR A 146 -5.17 8.99 7.14
CA TYR A 146 -4.30 7.83 7.28
C TYR A 146 -4.24 7.08 5.97
N GLY A 147 -3.15 6.35 5.75
CA GLY A 147 -3.04 5.54 4.57
C GLY A 147 -1.68 4.91 4.37
N PHE A 148 -1.40 4.59 3.13
CA PHE A 148 -0.16 3.95 2.74
C PHE A 148 0.35 4.52 1.41
N TRP A 149 1.66 4.43 1.24
CA TRP A 149 2.35 4.77 0.02
C TRP A 149 2.95 3.50 -0.58
N MET A 150 2.34 2.98 -1.64
CA MET A 150 2.84 1.86 -2.43
C MET A 150 3.87 2.36 -3.43
N LYS A 151 5.09 1.83 -3.34
CA LYS A 151 6.23 2.20 -4.17
C LYS A 151 6.63 1.05 -5.09
N ARG A 152 7.60 1.30 -5.97
CA ARG A 152 8.25 0.25 -6.75
C ARG A 152 8.90 -0.80 -5.85
N GLN A 153 9.25 -1.95 -6.43
CA GLN A 153 9.90 -3.07 -5.73
C GLN A 153 9.13 -3.52 -4.48
N TRP A 154 7.80 -3.48 -4.57
CA TRP A 154 6.88 -3.95 -3.54
C TRP A 154 7.02 -3.26 -2.17
N SER A 155 7.74 -2.14 -2.10
CA SER A 155 7.89 -1.37 -0.86
C SER A 155 6.61 -0.59 -0.53
N CYS A 156 6.23 -0.59 0.75
CA CYS A 156 5.10 0.16 1.27
C CYS A 156 5.51 0.96 2.50
N MET A 157 4.89 2.11 2.69
CA MET A 157 5.10 2.95 3.88
C MET A 157 3.77 3.45 4.41
N SER A 158 3.65 3.54 5.72
CA SER A 158 2.53 4.24 6.35
C SER A 158 2.63 5.75 6.13
N VAL A 159 1.50 6.38 5.86
CA VAL A 159 1.40 7.85 5.73
C VAL A 159 0.29 8.39 6.62
N GLY A 160 0.46 9.61 7.10
CA GLY A 160 -0.55 10.27 7.92
C GLY A 160 -0.18 10.44 9.39
N TYR A 161 1.04 10.06 9.79
CA TYR A 161 1.51 10.33 11.15
C TYR A 161 1.57 11.84 11.41
N VAL A 162 0.94 12.27 12.50
CA VAL A 162 1.03 13.65 13.02
C VAL A 162 1.71 13.56 14.38
N ARG A 163 2.91 14.14 14.47
CA ARG A 163 3.64 14.22 15.73
C ARG A 163 2.92 15.22 16.64
N GLU A 164 2.49 14.76 17.80
CA GLU A 164 1.98 15.59 18.86
C GLU A 164 3.07 15.77 19.93
N GLN A 165 3.04 16.87 20.66
CA GLN A 165 3.92 17.02 21.81
C GLN A 165 3.42 16.08 22.91
N THR A 166 4.30 15.30 23.50
CA THR A 166 3.99 14.21 24.45
C THR A 166 3.10 14.66 25.63
N SER A 167 3.27 15.87 26.13
CA SER A 167 2.41 16.43 27.19
C SER A 167 0.95 16.65 26.77
N LEU A 168 0.71 16.93 25.48
CA LEU A 168 -0.65 17.16 24.96
C LEU A 168 -1.37 15.86 24.63
N GLU A 169 -0.65 14.78 24.33
CA GLU A 169 -1.26 13.45 24.13
C GLU A 169 -1.88 12.90 25.41
N GLU A 170 -1.24 13.12 26.57
CA GLU A 170 -1.75 12.66 27.86
C GLU A 170 -3.00 13.42 28.29
N GLU A 171 -3.09 14.72 28.01
CA GLU A 171 -4.22 15.59 28.36
C GLU A 171 -5.34 15.60 27.30
N SER A 172 -5.09 15.09 26.10
CA SER A 172 -6.10 15.11 25.03
C SER A 172 -7.34 14.29 25.42
N PRO A 173 -8.55 14.87 25.30
CA PRO A 173 -9.80 14.14 25.55
C PRO A 173 -10.15 13.15 24.44
N VAL A 174 -9.37 13.11 23.38
CA VAL A 174 -9.61 12.24 22.22
C VAL A 174 -8.40 11.37 21.89
N VAL A 175 -8.67 10.24 21.27
CA VAL A 175 -7.66 9.30 20.79
C VAL A 175 -7.94 8.94 19.33
N TYR A 176 -6.88 8.86 18.54
CA TYR A 176 -6.95 8.34 17.17
C TYR A 176 -6.67 6.84 17.15
N PRO A 177 -7.30 6.08 16.25
CA PRO A 177 -6.91 4.69 16.04
C PRO A 177 -5.42 4.60 15.71
N PRO A 178 -4.72 3.54 16.12
CA PRO A 178 -3.32 3.36 15.78
C PRO A 178 -3.15 3.25 14.26
N LEU A 179 -2.13 3.89 13.74
CA LEU A 179 -1.71 3.73 12.35
C LEU A 179 -0.80 2.50 12.26
N GLY A 180 -1.13 1.55 11.38
CA GLY A 180 -0.29 0.40 11.10
C GLY A 180 1.08 0.81 10.52
N TYR A 181 2.14 0.09 10.85
CA TYR A 181 3.45 0.29 10.26
C TYR A 181 3.61 -0.63 9.04
N PHE A 182 3.37 -0.08 7.85
CA PHE A 182 3.42 -0.83 6.60
C PHE A 182 4.86 -0.91 6.08
N THR A 183 5.23 -2.07 5.51
CA THR A 183 6.60 -2.34 5.02
C THR A 183 6.62 -2.78 3.57
N ALA A 184 5.65 -3.59 3.15
CA ALA A 184 5.57 -4.13 1.81
C ALA A 184 4.12 -4.22 1.31
N TRP A 185 3.96 -4.33 0.00
CA TRP A 185 2.70 -4.65 -0.65
C TRP A 185 2.97 -5.65 -1.78
N HIS A 186 1.99 -6.50 -2.08
CA HIS A 186 2.07 -7.45 -3.18
C HIS A 186 0.69 -7.66 -3.78
N ILE A 187 0.63 -8.13 -5.01
CA ILE A 187 -0.56 -8.79 -5.53
C ILE A 187 -0.38 -10.30 -5.31
N TRP A 188 -1.43 -10.97 -4.92
CA TRP A 188 -1.49 -12.41 -4.76
C TRP A 188 -2.80 -12.93 -5.32
N ASN A 189 -2.76 -13.53 -6.50
CA ASN A 189 -3.95 -14.07 -7.18
C ASN A 189 -5.14 -13.07 -7.25
N GLY A 190 -4.84 -11.78 -7.51
CA GLY A 190 -5.85 -10.72 -7.61
C GLY A 190 -6.19 -10.02 -6.29
N TYR A 191 -5.67 -10.47 -5.17
CA TYR A 191 -5.76 -9.78 -3.89
C TYR A 191 -4.60 -8.81 -3.71
N LEU A 192 -4.85 -7.68 -3.08
CA LEU A 192 -3.80 -6.79 -2.59
C LEU A 192 -3.40 -7.25 -1.18
N VAL A 193 -2.14 -7.64 -1.01
CA VAL A 193 -1.58 -8.02 0.29
C VAL A 193 -0.71 -6.87 0.77
N ILE A 194 -1.02 -6.34 1.96
CA ILE A 194 -0.25 -5.29 2.61
C ILE A 194 0.39 -5.89 3.86
N THR A 195 1.71 -5.84 3.94
CA THR A 195 2.47 -6.32 5.09
C THR A 195 2.66 -5.19 6.09
N ALA A 196 2.25 -5.39 7.31
CA ALA A 196 2.47 -4.50 8.44
C ALA A 196 3.27 -5.21 9.53
N GLY A 197 3.92 -4.45 10.40
CA GLY A 197 4.64 -5.00 11.53
C GLY A 197 4.73 -4.01 12.68
N THR A 198 5.44 -4.41 13.74
CA THR A 198 5.69 -3.59 14.92
C THR A 198 7.09 -3.02 14.84
N PRO A 199 7.26 -1.68 14.75
CA PRO A 199 8.57 -1.07 14.73
C PRO A 199 9.20 -1.14 16.15
N LYS A 200 10.45 -1.59 16.23
CA LYS A 200 11.26 -1.64 17.47
C LYS A 200 12.62 -1.04 17.19
N MET A 201 13.21 -0.37 18.18
CA MET A 201 14.60 0.05 18.09
C MET A 201 15.50 -1.14 18.40
N GLY A 202 16.32 -1.53 17.41
CA GLY A 202 17.33 -2.57 17.56
C GLY A 202 18.54 -2.08 18.39
N LYS A 203 19.46 -3.00 18.69
CA LYS A 203 20.64 -2.73 19.52
C LYS A 203 21.59 -1.69 18.91
N ASP A 204 21.57 -1.53 17.59
CA ASP A 204 22.41 -0.59 16.83
C ASP A 204 21.72 0.75 16.55
N ASN A 205 20.67 1.13 17.29
CA ASN A 205 19.80 2.27 17.01
C ASN A 205 19.17 2.25 15.62
N LYS A 206 19.09 1.09 14.99
CA LYS A 206 18.37 0.91 13.73
C LYS A 206 16.94 0.49 14.01
N LEU A 207 16.03 1.03 13.22
CA LEU A 207 14.62 0.63 13.25
C LEU A 207 14.50 -0.78 12.67
N GLU A 208 14.11 -1.74 13.47
CA GLU A 208 13.77 -3.10 13.05
C GLU A 208 12.26 -3.26 13.10
N VAL A 209 11.71 -4.02 12.17
CA VAL A 209 10.28 -4.32 12.15
C VAL A 209 10.09 -5.79 12.45
N THR A 210 9.35 -6.07 13.50
CA THR A 210 9.03 -7.43 13.97
C THR A 210 7.53 -7.71 13.83
N ASP A 211 7.14 -8.93 14.12
CA ASP A 211 5.73 -9.34 14.17
C ASP A 211 4.98 -9.00 12.86
N LEU A 212 5.61 -9.36 11.73
CA LEU A 212 5.04 -9.09 10.41
C LEU A 212 3.72 -9.85 10.19
N VAL A 213 2.69 -9.11 9.82
CA VAL A 213 1.35 -9.63 9.51
C VAL A 213 0.96 -9.18 8.11
N ASN A 214 0.44 -10.12 7.33
CA ASN A 214 -0.10 -9.84 6.00
C ASN A 214 -1.61 -9.61 6.10
N ASP A 215 -2.05 -8.44 5.71
CA ASP A 215 -3.46 -8.12 5.54
C ASP A 215 -3.84 -8.30 4.07
N THR A 216 -4.75 -9.23 3.80
CA THR A 216 -5.19 -9.58 2.45
C THR A 216 -6.49 -8.86 2.15
N CYS A 217 -6.45 -7.98 1.16
CA CYS A 217 -7.56 -7.13 0.75
C CYS A 217 -8.10 -7.54 -0.62
N THR A 218 -9.42 -7.63 -0.73
CA THR A 218 -10.09 -7.65 -2.03
C THR A 218 -10.07 -6.26 -2.63
N ILE A 219 -9.70 -6.13 -3.91
CA ILE A 219 -9.84 -4.89 -4.66
C ILE A 219 -11.26 -4.87 -5.24
N ASP A 220 -12.15 -4.12 -4.60
CA ASP A 220 -13.55 -4.03 -5.02
C ASP A 220 -13.73 -3.01 -6.14
N TYR A 221 -12.96 -1.94 -6.12
CA TYR A 221 -12.96 -0.90 -7.13
C TYR A 221 -11.59 -0.23 -7.21
N PHE A 222 -11.14 0.01 -8.44
CA PHE A 222 -9.94 0.79 -8.70
C PHE A 222 -10.04 1.50 -10.05
N LYS A 223 -10.13 2.83 -10.01
CA LYS A 223 -10.11 3.67 -11.21
C LYS A 223 -9.71 5.10 -10.87
N GLY A 224 -8.73 5.63 -11.59
CA GLY A 224 -8.21 7.00 -11.37
C GLY A 224 -7.72 7.21 -9.94
N ASP A 225 -8.33 8.17 -9.24
CA ASP A 225 -7.95 8.55 -7.89
C ASP A 225 -8.78 7.86 -6.80
N SER A 226 -9.52 6.82 -7.13
CA SER A 226 -10.39 6.09 -6.21
C SER A 226 -9.99 4.62 -6.14
N LEU A 227 -9.82 4.13 -4.90
CA LEU A 227 -9.51 2.75 -4.57
C LEU A 227 -10.43 2.30 -3.44
N VAL A 228 -11.11 1.16 -3.61
CA VAL A 228 -11.96 0.56 -2.56
C VAL A 228 -11.41 -0.82 -2.25
N LEU A 229 -11.09 -1.04 -0.99
CA LEU A 229 -10.55 -2.29 -0.48
C LEU A 229 -11.45 -2.85 0.61
N THR A 230 -11.66 -4.17 0.59
CA THR A 230 -12.30 -4.90 1.68
C THR A 230 -11.30 -5.87 2.30
N SER A 231 -11.10 -5.76 3.61
CA SER A 231 -10.30 -6.67 4.41
C SER A 231 -11.04 -6.99 5.70
N ASN A 232 -11.06 -8.27 6.09
CA ASN A 232 -11.70 -8.77 7.31
C ASN A 232 -13.17 -8.29 7.47
N GLY A 233 -13.91 -8.21 6.35
CA GLY A 233 -15.30 -7.76 6.31
C GLY A 233 -15.49 -6.25 6.46
N VAL A 234 -14.41 -5.47 6.48
CA VAL A 234 -14.45 -4.00 6.55
C VAL A 234 -14.06 -3.41 5.20
N THR A 235 -14.99 -2.69 4.59
CA THR A 235 -14.75 -1.97 3.34
C THR A 235 -14.31 -0.53 3.64
N ARG A 236 -13.22 -0.09 2.98
CA ARG A 236 -12.72 1.28 3.05
C ARG A 236 -12.51 1.86 1.67
N SER A 237 -12.92 3.12 1.52
CA SER A 237 -12.67 3.91 0.33
C SER A 237 -11.45 4.79 0.56
N TYR A 238 -10.52 4.71 -0.38
CA TYR A 238 -9.30 5.49 -0.39
C TYR A 238 -9.33 6.46 -1.57
N TYR A 239 -8.69 7.60 -1.40
CA TYR A 239 -8.45 8.57 -2.45
C TYR A 239 -6.96 8.83 -2.59
N ARG A 240 -6.55 9.20 -3.79
CA ARG A 240 -5.15 9.44 -4.13
C ARG A 240 -4.68 10.79 -3.61
N LYS A 241 -3.44 10.85 -3.13
CA LYS A 241 -2.69 12.07 -2.88
C LYS A 241 -1.48 12.13 -3.80
N ASN A 242 -1.19 13.32 -4.30
CA ASN A 242 -0.05 13.54 -5.18
C ASN A 242 1.23 13.82 -4.39
N ASN A 243 1.11 14.40 -3.20
CA ASN A 243 2.24 14.78 -2.37
C ASN A 243 2.04 14.33 -0.92
N ILE A 244 3.09 13.78 -0.32
CA ILE A 244 3.09 13.37 1.10
C ILE A 244 2.98 14.57 2.05
N GLU A 245 3.44 15.73 1.64
CA GLU A 245 3.37 16.97 2.44
C GLU A 245 1.94 17.49 2.60
N ASP A 246 1.06 17.16 1.67
CA ASP A 246 -0.35 17.58 1.72
C ASP A 246 -1.20 16.73 2.66
N ILE A 247 -0.64 15.63 3.18
CA ILE A 247 -1.34 14.76 4.12
C ILE A 247 -1.38 15.41 5.50
N ASN A 248 -2.57 15.48 6.07
CA ASN A 248 -2.82 16.08 7.39
C ASN A 248 -2.36 17.54 7.51
N LYS A 249 -2.30 18.30 6.42
CA LYS A 249 -1.83 19.69 6.41
C LYS A 249 -2.54 20.54 7.46
N LYS A 250 -3.86 20.43 7.56
CA LYS A 250 -4.67 21.15 8.55
C LYS A 250 -4.37 20.71 9.98
N ALA A 251 -4.27 19.39 10.22
CA ALA A 251 -3.97 18.87 11.55
C ALA A 251 -2.55 19.24 12.00
N LYS A 252 -1.58 19.20 11.09
CA LYS A 252 -0.20 19.63 11.35
C LYS A 252 -0.12 21.14 11.67
N ALA A 253 -0.85 21.97 10.93
CA ALA A 253 -0.88 23.41 11.19
C ALA A 253 -1.46 23.74 12.58
N ILE A 254 -2.49 23.03 13.03
CA ILE A 254 -3.07 23.21 14.36
C ILE A 254 -2.09 22.73 15.44
N ALA A 255 -1.46 21.57 15.25
CA ALA A 255 -0.48 21.05 16.19
C ALA A 255 0.78 21.94 16.35
N SER A 256 1.12 22.74 15.33
CA SER A 256 2.25 23.68 15.41
C SER A 256 1.91 25.02 16.07
N MET A 257 0.63 25.30 16.31
CA MET A 257 0.15 26.54 16.98
C MET A 257 -0.04 26.35 18.50
N GLN A 258 0.07 25.14 18.99
CA GLN A 258 -0.01 24.75 20.40
C GLN A 258 1.37 24.55 21.00
#